data_91f596723f9263a3c88fac9032c92945
#
_entry.id   91f596723f9263a3c88fac9032c92945
#
_cell.length_a   1.000
_cell.length_b   1.000
_cell.length_c   1.000
_cell.angle_alpha   90.00
_cell.angle_beta   90.00
_cell.angle_gamma   90.00
#
_symmetry.space_group_name_H-M   'P 1'
#
loop_
_entity.id
_entity.type
_entity.pdbx_description
1 polymer ?
#
loop_
_entity_poly.entity_id
_entity_poly.type
_entity_poly.pdbx_seq_one_letter_code
_entity_poly.pdbx_strand_id
1 'polypeptide(L)'
;MTHLTRKSEKHYSLDDDGGLEMTKTNSGLWLIGLGPGDLSAMSLAAIDAAKDCEYRYLEGYTALLPENEMSRLNEFVGDFEVSMRPAIENPEQLFELAKKARVALMVVGDPLQATTHVDLQLRASEAGIECHVIHGISITTIVTGAVGLQSYRFGRQVTLAYPYGEYLATSPFELIIENKERKLHTLVLLDLDPTGMGVDEQKPMTPAIAVDVLRKSADKLSINIEDWNIALCSDMGRPEQRIFYGTLDEVANINDGSIHCLVIPGRMDELELKALQRWK
;
A
#
# COMPACT_ATOMS: atom_id res chain seq x y z
N MET A 1 -0.21 31.97 19.60
CA MET A 1 -1.37 31.07 19.40
C MET A 1 -2.26 31.72 18.36
N THR A 2 -2.07 31.39 17.11
CA THR A 2 -2.87 31.92 15.99
C THR A 2 -3.55 30.73 15.35
N HIS A 3 -4.86 30.65 15.50
CA HIS A 3 -5.72 29.62 14.90
C HIS A 3 -5.67 29.72 13.37
N LEU A 4 -5.02 28.76 12.73
CA LEU A 4 -5.16 28.50 11.30
C LEU A 4 -6.32 27.53 11.06
N THR A 5 -7.54 28.06 11.05
CA THR A 5 -8.70 27.41 10.42
C THR A 5 -8.73 27.87 8.96
N ARG A 6 -7.99 27.20 8.06
CA ARG A 6 -8.29 27.28 6.63
C ARG A 6 -9.47 26.37 6.34
N LYS A 7 -10.67 26.97 6.22
CA LYS A 7 -11.80 26.34 5.54
C LYS A 7 -11.40 26.14 4.08
N SER A 8 -11.49 24.90 3.57
CA SER A 8 -11.50 24.66 2.14
C SER A 8 -12.74 25.37 1.58
N GLU A 9 -12.56 26.50 0.96
CA GLU A 9 -13.65 27.18 0.23
C GLU A 9 -13.91 26.34 -1.02
N LYS A 10 -15.01 25.61 -1.00
CA LYS A 10 -15.54 25.00 -2.23
C LYS A 10 -16.01 26.15 -3.11
N HIS A 11 -15.31 26.40 -4.19
CA HIS A 11 -15.74 27.34 -5.20
C HIS A 11 -16.90 26.73 -5.99
N TYR A 12 -18.05 27.37 -5.92
CA TYR A 12 -19.20 27.06 -6.75
C TYR A 12 -19.40 28.25 -7.71
N SER A 13 -19.61 27.97 -8.98
CA SER A 13 -20.15 28.92 -9.95
C SER A 13 -21.62 28.57 -10.24
N LEU A 14 -22.41 29.54 -10.61
CA LEU A 14 -23.77 29.28 -11.16
C LEU A 14 -23.59 28.88 -12.63
N ASP A 15 -24.26 27.81 -13.04
CA ASP A 15 -24.46 27.49 -14.45
C ASP A 15 -25.48 28.46 -15.09
N ASP A 16 -25.64 28.38 -16.41
CA ASP A 16 -26.58 29.25 -17.16
C ASP A 16 -28.05 29.07 -16.75
N ASP A 17 -28.37 28.00 -16.04
CA ASP A 17 -29.73 27.68 -15.51
C ASP A 17 -29.87 27.99 -14.00
N GLY A 18 -28.82 28.57 -13.35
CA GLY A 18 -28.81 28.94 -11.94
C GLY A 18 -28.55 27.79 -10.98
N GLY A 19 -28.04 26.65 -11.48
CA GLY A 19 -27.55 25.51 -10.69
C GLY A 19 -26.14 25.81 -10.09
N LEU A 20 -25.87 25.26 -8.90
CA LEU A 20 -24.54 25.35 -8.28
C LEU A 20 -23.63 24.27 -8.89
N GLU A 21 -22.80 24.67 -9.82
CA GLU A 21 -21.75 23.81 -10.38
C GLU A 21 -20.44 24.00 -9.59
N MET A 22 -19.82 22.89 -9.18
CA MET A 22 -18.46 22.95 -8.63
C MET A 22 -17.51 23.38 -9.75
N THR A 23 -16.83 24.50 -9.60
CA THR A 23 -15.77 24.90 -10.53
C THR A 23 -14.73 23.79 -10.56
N LYS A 24 -14.60 23.10 -11.69
CA LYS A 24 -13.50 22.13 -11.91
C LYS A 24 -12.18 22.89 -11.79
N THR A 25 -11.35 22.54 -10.81
CA THR A 25 -9.98 23.05 -10.73
C THR A 25 -9.26 22.65 -12.01
N ASN A 26 -8.74 23.62 -12.77
CA ASN A 26 -8.12 23.37 -14.06
C ASN A 26 -6.69 22.81 -13.95
N SER A 27 -6.09 22.81 -12.75
CA SER A 27 -4.73 22.31 -12.51
C SER A 27 -4.61 21.77 -11.08
N GLY A 28 -3.66 20.90 -10.84
CA GLY A 28 -3.40 20.29 -9.53
C GLY A 28 -2.88 18.87 -9.61
N LEU A 29 -2.67 18.26 -8.46
CA LEU A 29 -2.20 16.89 -8.31
C LEU A 29 -3.33 16.01 -7.76
N TRP A 30 -3.63 14.90 -8.44
CA TRP A 30 -4.58 13.88 -8.00
C TRP A 30 -3.83 12.62 -7.58
N LEU A 31 -3.88 12.26 -6.30
CA LEU A 31 -3.41 10.98 -5.79
C LEU A 31 -4.56 9.99 -5.86
N ILE A 32 -4.47 8.99 -6.73
CA ILE A 32 -5.59 8.12 -7.08
C ILE A 32 -5.28 6.67 -6.72
N GLY A 33 -6.04 6.09 -5.79
CA GLY A 33 -5.95 4.69 -5.43
C GLY A 33 -6.64 3.77 -6.44
N LEU A 34 -5.91 2.76 -6.93
CA LEU A 34 -6.39 1.78 -7.91
C LEU A 34 -7.07 0.57 -7.26
N GLY A 35 -7.00 0.44 -5.93
CA GLY A 35 -7.40 -0.80 -5.27
C GLY A 35 -6.30 -1.86 -5.29
N PRO A 36 -6.57 -3.10 -4.85
CA PRO A 36 -5.56 -4.08 -4.44
C PRO A 36 -4.88 -4.84 -5.58
N GLY A 37 -4.98 -4.37 -6.82
CA GLY A 37 -4.31 -4.96 -7.98
C GLY A 37 -5.21 -5.72 -8.95
N ASP A 38 -6.50 -5.92 -8.64
CA ASP A 38 -7.56 -6.19 -9.62
C ASP A 38 -8.34 -4.90 -9.85
N LEU A 39 -8.30 -4.38 -11.06
CA LEU A 39 -8.95 -3.11 -11.42
C LEU A 39 -10.49 -3.18 -11.37
N SER A 40 -11.08 -4.37 -11.23
CA SER A 40 -12.51 -4.50 -10.93
C SER A 40 -12.88 -3.89 -9.57
N ALA A 41 -11.90 -3.74 -8.68
CA ALA A 41 -12.04 -3.07 -7.38
C ALA A 41 -11.74 -1.56 -7.43
N MET A 42 -11.35 -1.02 -8.58
CA MET A 42 -11.15 0.42 -8.78
C MET A 42 -12.49 1.15 -8.72
N SER A 43 -12.57 2.23 -7.95
CA SER A 43 -13.82 2.99 -7.84
C SER A 43 -14.11 3.78 -9.13
N LEU A 44 -15.39 3.99 -9.44
CA LEU A 44 -15.79 4.86 -10.55
C LEU A 44 -15.20 6.27 -10.40
N ALA A 45 -15.15 6.80 -9.19
CA ALA A 45 -14.54 8.10 -8.92
C ALA A 45 -13.04 8.13 -9.27
N ALA A 46 -12.30 7.03 -9.06
CA ALA A 46 -10.91 6.91 -9.44
C ALA A 46 -10.73 6.87 -10.97
N ILE A 47 -11.59 6.13 -11.66
CA ILE A 47 -11.58 6.07 -13.13
C ILE A 47 -11.87 7.45 -13.72
N ASP A 48 -12.92 8.12 -13.26
CA ASP A 48 -13.32 9.43 -13.78
C ASP A 48 -12.24 10.49 -13.51
N ALA A 49 -11.70 10.52 -12.29
CA ALA A 49 -10.63 11.45 -11.95
C ALA A 49 -9.36 11.23 -12.79
N ALA A 50 -8.97 9.97 -13.03
CA ALA A 50 -7.81 9.65 -13.85
C ALA A 50 -8.02 10.04 -15.32
N LYS A 51 -9.22 9.79 -15.89
CA LYS A 51 -9.59 10.21 -17.25
C LYS A 51 -9.56 11.72 -17.43
N ASP A 52 -9.98 12.46 -16.41
CA ASP A 52 -10.05 13.92 -16.42
C ASP A 52 -8.65 14.58 -16.30
N CYS A 53 -7.60 13.83 -15.99
CA CYS A 53 -6.23 14.33 -15.92
C CYS A 53 -5.56 14.32 -17.31
N GLU A 54 -4.77 15.37 -17.60
CA GLU A 54 -3.99 15.47 -18.83
C GLU A 54 -2.75 14.59 -18.82
N TYR A 55 -2.11 14.51 -17.64
CA TYR A 55 -0.92 13.69 -17.41
C TYR A 55 -1.25 12.61 -16.38
N ARG A 56 -0.88 11.38 -16.68
CA ARG A 56 -1.12 10.22 -15.82
C ARG A 56 0.17 9.47 -15.58
N TYR A 57 0.49 9.28 -14.31
CA TYR A 57 1.64 8.50 -13.85
C TYR A 57 1.14 7.33 -13.01
N LEU A 58 1.71 6.14 -13.22
CA LEU A 58 1.54 4.99 -12.34
C LEU A 58 2.78 4.88 -11.46
N GLU A 59 2.58 4.91 -10.16
CA GLU A 59 3.66 4.67 -9.20
C GLU A 59 4.11 3.20 -9.29
N GLY A 60 5.40 2.99 -9.52
CA GLY A 60 5.96 1.69 -9.86
C GLY A 60 6.82 1.05 -8.76
N TYR A 61 6.74 1.47 -7.48
CA TYR A 61 7.69 0.98 -6.48
C TYR A 61 7.10 0.56 -5.12
N THR A 62 5.88 0.95 -4.74
CA THR A 62 5.28 0.53 -3.45
C THR A 62 4.43 -0.71 -3.55
N ALA A 63 3.87 -0.98 -4.72
CA ALA A 63 3.07 -2.17 -5.00
C ALA A 63 3.15 -2.54 -6.47
N LEU A 64 2.71 -3.76 -6.81
CA LEU A 64 2.71 -4.27 -8.18
C LEU A 64 1.31 -4.28 -8.76
N LEU A 65 1.16 -3.69 -9.95
CA LEU A 65 0.03 -3.96 -10.82
C LEU A 65 0.40 -5.14 -11.73
N PRO A 66 -0.41 -6.22 -11.80
CA PRO A 66 -0.15 -7.33 -12.72
C PRO A 66 -0.09 -6.87 -14.18
N GLU A 67 0.71 -7.55 -14.99
CA GLU A 67 0.92 -7.18 -16.40
C GLU A 67 -0.39 -7.15 -17.21
N ASN A 68 -1.28 -8.11 -16.97
CA ASN A 68 -2.62 -8.12 -17.59
C ASN A 68 -3.48 -6.92 -17.16
N GLU A 69 -3.30 -6.41 -15.94
CA GLU A 69 -4.01 -5.24 -15.45
C GLU A 69 -3.40 -3.91 -15.96
N MET A 70 -2.12 -3.89 -16.37
CA MET A 70 -1.52 -2.73 -17.02
C MET A 70 -2.24 -2.35 -18.32
N SER A 71 -2.50 -3.34 -19.18
CA SER A 71 -3.25 -3.12 -20.42
C SER A 71 -4.67 -2.66 -20.13
N ARG A 72 -5.31 -3.26 -19.13
CA ARG A 72 -6.66 -2.92 -18.71
C ARG A 72 -6.76 -1.52 -18.09
N LEU A 73 -5.72 -1.09 -17.35
CA LEU A 73 -5.64 0.29 -16.85
C LEU A 73 -5.59 1.30 -18.00
N ASN A 74 -4.79 1.01 -19.04
CA ASN A 74 -4.73 1.85 -20.24
C ASN A 74 -6.11 1.97 -20.92
N GLU A 75 -6.85 0.88 -21.01
CA GLU A 75 -8.24 0.91 -21.54
C GLU A 75 -9.17 1.77 -20.68
N PHE A 76 -8.99 1.75 -19.36
CA PHE A 76 -9.85 2.48 -18.43
C PHE A 76 -9.57 3.97 -18.39
N VAL A 77 -8.31 4.39 -18.44
CA VAL A 77 -7.93 5.78 -18.16
C VAL A 77 -7.15 6.45 -19.28
N GLY A 78 -6.74 5.69 -20.31
CA GLY A 78 -5.85 6.14 -21.40
C GLY A 78 -4.38 5.98 -21.04
N ASP A 79 -3.51 6.54 -21.89
CA ASP A 79 -2.05 6.42 -21.76
C ASP A 79 -1.53 6.99 -20.45
N PHE A 80 -0.54 6.31 -19.88
CA PHE A 80 0.15 6.73 -18.66
C PHE A 80 1.63 6.32 -18.73
N GLU A 81 2.44 6.96 -17.87
CA GLU A 81 3.85 6.64 -17.68
C GLU A 81 4.07 6.00 -16.31
N VAL A 82 5.00 5.03 -16.22
CA VAL A 82 5.42 4.47 -14.92
C VAL A 82 6.44 5.40 -14.28
N SER A 83 6.19 5.79 -13.05
CA SER A 83 7.04 6.70 -12.29
C SER A 83 7.67 5.97 -11.10
N MET A 84 9.01 5.95 -11.05
CA MET A 84 9.76 5.30 -10.00
C MET A 84 10.07 6.25 -8.85
N ARG A 85 10.53 5.71 -7.71
CA ARG A 85 10.78 6.45 -6.46
C ARG A 85 11.52 7.77 -6.62
N PRO A 86 12.64 7.88 -7.36
CA PRO A 86 13.36 9.15 -7.48
C PRO A 86 12.53 10.29 -8.06
N ALA A 87 11.64 9.99 -9.01
CA ALA A 87 10.80 11.01 -9.63
C ALA A 87 9.65 11.47 -8.71
N ILE A 88 9.25 10.63 -7.76
CA ILE A 88 8.20 10.96 -6.78
C ILE A 88 8.81 11.64 -5.54
N GLU A 89 9.99 11.19 -5.09
CA GLU A 89 10.71 11.81 -3.97
C GLU A 89 11.33 13.16 -4.33
N ASN A 90 11.64 13.40 -5.63
CA ASN A 90 12.07 14.69 -6.17
C ASN A 90 11.04 15.19 -7.19
N PRO A 91 9.88 15.69 -6.73
CA PRO A 91 8.70 15.91 -7.57
C PRO A 91 8.69 17.21 -8.33
N GLU A 92 9.84 17.86 -8.56
CA GLU A 92 9.92 19.19 -9.21
C GLU A 92 9.23 19.20 -10.58
N GLN A 93 9.47 18.16 -11.41
CA GLN A 93 8.83 18.02 -12.73
C GLN A 93 7.32 17.78 -12.61
N LEU A 94 6.92 16.92 -11.70
CA LEU A 94 5.52 16.62 -11.40
C LEU A 94 4.79 17.91 -10.96
N PHE A 95 5.41 18.71 -10.10
CA PHE A 95 4.85 19.94 -9.58
C PHE A 95 4.75 21.03 -10.65
N GLU A 96 5.75 21.16 -11.53
CA GLU A 96 5.68 22.11 -12.64
C GLU A 96 4.54 21.80 -13.62
N LEU A 97 4.22 20.54 -13.83
CA LEU A 97 3.05 20.12 -14.59
C LEU A 97 1.76 20.41 -13.80
N ALA A 98 1.71 20.03 -12.52
CA ALA A 98 0.53 20.19 -11.69
C ALA A 98 0.12 21.66 -11.44
N LYS A 99 1.04 22.62 -11.59
CA LYS A 99 0.73 24.06 -11.59
C LYS A 99 -0.06 24.50 -12.82
N LYS A 100 0.00 23.76 -13.92
CA LYS A 100 -0.52 24.18 -15.23
C LYS A 100 -1.64 23.29 -15.75
N ALA A 101 -1.69 22.02 -15.30
CA ALA A 101 -2.58 20.99 -15.79
C ALA A 101 -3.03 20.08 -14.66
N ARG A 102 -4.00 19.23 -14.94
CA ARG A 102 -4.43 18.14 -14.04
C ARG A 102 -3.49 16.97 -14.20
N VAL A 103 -2.81 16.58 -13.11
CA VAL A 103 -1.82 15.49 -13.09
C VAL A 103 -2.31 14.40 -12.13
N ALA A 104 -2.42 13.17 -12.61
CA ALA A 104 -2.72 11.99 -11.80
C ALA A 104 -1.44 11.25 -11.42
N LEU A 105 -1.28 10.94 -10.15
CA LEU A 105 -0.41 9.89 -9.65
C LEU A 105 -1.29 8.74 -9.16
N MET A 106 -1.34 7.68 -9.94
CA MET A 106 -2.10 6.48 -9.66
C MET A 106 -1.26 5.51 -8.84
N VAL A 107 -1.84 4.96 -7.77
CA VAL A 107 -1.14 4.10 -6.80
C VAL A 107 -1.93 2.83 -6.58
N VAL A 108 -1.29 1.68 -6.66
CA VAL A 108 -1.93 0.38 -6.34
C VAL A 108 -2.24 0.37 -4.83
N GLY A 109 -3.48 0.02 -4.48
CA GLY A 109 -3.99 0.15 -3.12
C GLY A 109 -4.62 1.51 -2.86
N ASP A 110 -4.27 2.11 -1.73
CA ASP A 110 -4.67 3.47 -1.34
C ASP A 110 -3.44 4.36 -1.29
N PRO A 111 -3.47 5.58 -1.86
CA PRO A 111 -2.28 6.42 -1.98
C PRO A 111 -1.73 6.93 -0.64
N LEU A 112 -2.49 6.81 0.46
CA LEU A 112 -2.06 7.25 1.79
C LEU A 112 -1.85 6.09 2.79
N GLN A 113 -1.92 4.83 2.31
CA GLN A 113 -1.71 3.65 3.15
C GLN A 113 -0.37 2.98 2.85
N ALA A 114 0.50 2.88 3.88
CA ALA A 114 1.84 2.31 3.79
C ALA A 114 2.74 2.98 2.74
N THR A 115 2.57 4.28 2.56
CA THR A 115 3.32 5.12 1.61
C THR A 115 3.87 6.37 2.30
N THR A 116 4.74 7.11 1.61
CA THR A 116 5.26 8.42 2.02
C THR A 116 4.52 9.60 1.37
N HIS A 117 3.41 9.36 0.66
CA HIS A 117 2.72 10.39 -0.13
C HIS A 117 2.08 11.52 0.70
N VAL A 118 1.99 11.36 2.03
CA VAL A 118 1.65 12.48 2.92
C VAL A 118 2.70 13.60 2.81
N ASP A 119 3.99 13.25 2.68
CA ASP A 119 5.05 14.23 2.42
C ASP A 119 4.85 14.92 1.07
N LEU A 120 4.53 14.16 0.03
CA LEU A 120 4.22 14.71 -1.30
C LEU A 120 3.05 15.71 -1.25
N GLN A 121 1.98 15.40 -0.48
CA GLN A 121 0.86 16.33 -0.27
C GLN A 121 1.29 17.62 0.43
N LEU A 122 2.12 17.52 1.48
CA LEU A 122 2.62 18.69 2.21
C LEU A 122 3.45 19.58 1.30
N ARG A 123 4.39 18.98 0.56
CA ARG A 123 5.25 19.71 -0.40
C ARG A 123 4.45 20.35 -1.54
N ALA A 124 3.41 19.65 -2.06
CA ALA A 124 2.50 20.21 -3.05
C ALA A 124 1.79 21.46 -2.49
N SER A 125 1.27 21.38 -1.27
CA SER A 125 0.63 22.50 -0.59
C SER A 125 1.57 23.69 -0.38
N GLU A 126 2.81 23.44 0.03
CA GLU A 126 3.86 24.46 0.18
C GLU A 126 4.21 25.14 -1.16
N ALA A 127 4.15 24.37 -2.27
CA ALA A 127 4.34 24.87 -3.62
C ALA A 127 3.11 25.58 -4.21
N GLY A 128 2.00 25.70 -3.44
CA GLY A 128 0.76 26.33 -3.89
C GLY A 128 -0.05 25.46 -4.87
N ILE A 129 0.18 24.14 -4.88
CA ILE A 129 -0.51 23.19 -5.75
C ILE A 129 -1.67 22.56 -4.95
N GLU A 130 -2.86 22.58 -5.52
CA GLU A 130 -4.01 21.88 -4.95
C GLU A 130 -3.81 20.37 -5.12
N CYS A 131 -3.95 19.62 -4.02
CA CYS A 131 -3.79 18.17 -4.01
C CYS A 131 -5.09 17.49 -3.62
N HIS A 132 -5.59 16.64 -4.51
CA HIS A 132 -6.81 15.86 -4.33
C HIS A 132 -6.50 14.40 -4.09
N VAL A 133 -7.22 13.75 -3.20
CA VAL A 133 -7.06 12.31 -2.91
C VAL A 133 -8.34 11.57 -3.27
N ILE A 134 -8.19 10.54 -4.10
CA ILE A 134 -9.23 9.56 -4.36
C ILE A 134 -8.77 8.25 -3.73
N HIS A 135 -9.43 7.85 -2.66
CA HIS A 135 -9.06 6.64 -1.93
C HIS A 135 -9.32 5.37 -2.73
N GLY A 136 -8.45 4.38 -2.54
CA GLY A 136 -8.58 3.03 -3.05
C GLY A 136 -8.67 2.01 -1.91
N ILE A 137 -9.06 0.79 -2.23
CA ILE A 137 -9.07 -0.31 -1.25
C ILE A 137 -7.62 -0.76 -1.03
N SER A 138 -7.13 -0.63 0.21
CA SER A 138 -5.80 -1.11 0.60
C SER A 138 -5.84 -2.55 1.08
N ILE A 139 -4.78 -3.33 0.81
CA ILE A 139 -4.61 -4.68 1.38
C ILE A 139 -4.53 -4.65 2.91
N THR A 140 -4.10 -3.54 3.50
CA THR A 140 -4.07 -3.36 4.96
C THR A 140 -5.45 -3.55 5.58
N THR A 141 -6.52 -3.19 4.85
CA THR A 141 -7.91 -3.40 5.27
C THR A 141 -8.40 -4.81 4.92
N ILE A 142 -8.08 -5.31 3.71
CA ILE A 142 -8.55 -6.61 3.24
C ILE A 142 -8.00 -7.72 4.11
N VAL A 143 -6.68 -7.76 4.29
CA VAL A 143 -5.97 -8.86 4.94
C VAL A 143 -6.41 -9.04 6.39
N THR A 144 -6.57 -7.95 7.13
CA THR A 144 -6.95 -8.01 8.55
C THR A 144 -8.30 -8.72 8.79
N GLY A 145 -9.23 -8.60 7.85
CA GLY A 145 -10.51 -9.29 7.90
C GLY A 145 -10.50 -10.67 7.23
N ALA A 146 -9.82 -10.80 6.08
CA ALA A 146 -9.82 -12.01 5.28
C ALA A 146 -9.23 -13.23 6.00
N VAL A 147 -8.18 -13.02 6.81
CA VAL A 147 -7.58 -14.09 7.63
C VAL A 147 -8.53 -14.62 8.70
N GLY A 148 -9.56 -13.85 9.06
CA GLY A 148 -10.56 -14.23 10.08
C GLY A 148 -10.20 -13.75 11.48
N LEU A 149 -9.26 -12.84 11.62
CA LEU A 149 -8.95 -12.13 12.86
C LEU A 149 -9.76 -10.85 12.98
N GLN A 150 -9.95 -10.38 14.20
CA GLN A 150 -10.69 -9.14 14.44
C GLN A 150 -9.82 -7.93 14.12
N SER A 151 -10.20 -7.13 13.13
CA SER A 151 -9.39 -6.01 12.61
C SER A 151 -8.97 -5.00 13.67
N TYR A 152 -9.80 -4.77 14.69
CA TYR A 152 -9.49 -3.87 15.81
C TYR A 152 -8.49 -4.44 16.83
N ARG A 153 -8.05 -5.69 16.67
CA ARG A 153 -7.00 -6.33 17.47
C ARG A 153 -5.64 -6.35 16.79
N PHE A 154 -5.49 -5.69 15.66
CA PHE A 154 -4.21 -5.46 15.04
C PHE A 154 -3.48 -4.29 15.70
N GLY A 155 -2.19 -4.47 15.95
CA GLY A 155 -1.30 -3.42 16.41
C GLY A 155 -0.66 -2.68 15.25
N ARG A 156 0.50 -2.07 15.50
CA ARG A 156 1.26 -1.38 14.47
C ARG A 156 1.65 -2.34 13.34
N GLN A 157 1.28 -2.00 12.12
CA GLN A 157 1.78 -2.71 10.94
C GLN A 157 3.27 -2.43 10.72
N VAL A 158 3.97 -3.39 10.13
CA VAL A 158 5.41 -3.27 9.85
C VAL A 158 5.71 -3.69 8.42
N THR A 159 6.87 -3.26 7.90
CA THR A 159 7.40 -3.75 6.64
C THR A 159 8.74 -4.43 6.91
N LEU A 160 8.87 -5.70 6.51
CA LEU A 160 10.15 -6.40 6.48
C LEU A 160 10.92 -5.94 5.25
N ALA A 161 12.08 -5.33 5.47
CA ALA A 161 12.99 -4.95 4.40
C ALA A 161 13.93 -6.10 4.04
N TYR A 162 14.41 -6.11 2.78
CA TYR A 162 15.52 -6.96 2.40
C TYR A 162 16.78 -6.64 3.21
N PRO A 163 17.60 -7.64 3.55
CA PRO A 163 18.93 -7.38 4.12
C PRO A 163 19.82 -6.65 3.12
N TYR A 164 20.56 -5.65 3.60
CA TYR A 164 21.50 -4.86 2.81
C TYR A 164 22.93 -5.29 3.11
N GLY A 165 23.53 -6.11 2.25
CA GLY A 165 24.83 -6.73 2.56
C GLY A 165 24.78 -7.45 3.90
N GLU A 166 25.59 -7.01 4.87
CA GLU A 166 25.58 -7.54 6.24
C GLU A 166 24.57 -6.84 7.16
N TYR A 167 23.95 -5.75 6.70
CA TYR A 167 22.98 -5.02 7.49
C TYR A 167 21.61 -5.67 7.42
N LEU A 168 21.07 -6.00 8.59
CA LEU A 168 19.71 -6.48 8.79
C LEU A 168 19.00 -5.55 9.77
N ALA A 169 17.93 -4.90 9.32
CA ALA A 169 17.09 -4.07 10.18
C ALA A 169 16.28 -4.94 11.14
N THR A 170 16.49 -4.80 12.45
CA THR A 170 15.73 -5.54 13.48
C THR A 170 14.48 -4.81 13.93
N SER A 171 14.37 -3.51 13.68
CA SER A 171 13.26 -2.69 14.17
C SER A 171 11.86 -3.17 13.74
N PRO A 172 11.61 -3.73 12.53
CA PRO A 172 10.31 -4.32 12.22
C PRO A 172 9.99 -5.51 13.13
N PHE A 173 10.98 -6.34 13.43
CA PHE A 173 10.80 -7.50 14.31
C PHE A 173 10.57 -7.08 15.76
N GLU A 174 11.29 -6.06 16.27
CA GLU A 174 11.07 -5.48 17.61
C GLU A 174 9.61 -5.01 17.76
N LEU A 175 9.06 -4.34 16.75
CA LEU A 175 7.66 -3.91 16.75
C LEU A 175 6.67 -5.09 16.71
N ILE A 176 7.02 -6.21 16.04
CA ILE A 176 6.22 -7.44 16.10
C ILE A 176 6.17 -7.96 17.55
N ILE A 177 7.31 -7.98 18.24
CA ILE A 177 7.38 -8.42 19.63
C ILE A 177 6.56 -7.49 20.55
N GLU A 178 6.67 -6.18 20.39
CA GLU A 178 5.84 -5.22 21.14
C GLU A 178 4.34 -5.48 20.94
N ASN A 179 3.90 -5.75 19.71
CA ASN A 179 2.51 -6.08 19.43
C ASN A 179 2.10 -7.39 20.14
N LYS A 180 2.95 -8.43 20.09
CA LYS A 180 2.69 -9.71 20.78
C LYS A 180 2.58 -9.54 22.29
N GLU A 181 3.45 -8.74 22.92
CA GLU A 181 3.39 -8.42 24.35
C GLU A 181 2.05 -7.75 24.71
N ARG A 182 1.55 -6.89 23.83
CA ARG A 182 0.23 -6.25 23.94
C ARG A 182 -0.93 -7.18 23.52
N LYS A 183 -0.65 -8.44 23.16
CA LYS A 183 -1.65 -9.43 22.68
C LYS A 183 -2.34 -9.03 21.39
N LEU A 184 -1.69 -8.20 20.56
CA LEU A 184 -2.19 -7.72 19.26
C LEU A 184 -1.58 -8.56 18.13
N HIS A 185 -2.34 -8.68 17.04
CA HIS A 185 -1.86 -9.25 15.77
C HIS A 185 -1.00 -8.23 15.04
N THR A 186 -0.11 -8.71 14.18
CA THR A 186 0.71 -7.84 13.33
C THR A 186 0.51 -8.17 11.86
N LEU A 187 0.13 -7.17 11.07
CA LEU A 187 0.25 -7.22 9.63
C LEU A 187 1.69 -6.86 9.25
N VAL A 188 2.34 -7.75 8.52
CA VAL A 188 3.73 -7.62 8.06
C VAL A 188 3.73 -7.52 6.55
N LEU A 189 3.97 -6.33 6.03
CA LEU A 189 4.19 -6.10 4.62
C LEU A 189 5.61 -6.56 4.25
N LEU A 190 5.79 -7.02 3.02
CA LEU A 190 7.07 -7.50 2.52
C LEU A 190 7.60 -6.54 1.46
N ASP A 191 8.89 -6.26 1.55
CA ASP A 191 9.60 -5.38 0.62
C ASP A 191 9.59 -5.92 -0.82
N LEU A 192 9.60 -5.00 -1.76
CA LEU A 192 9.57 -5.29 -3.19
C LEU A 192 10.89 -4.96 -3.90
N ASP A 193 11.85 -4.38 -3.18
CA ASP A 193 13.09 -3.90 -3.79
C ASP A 193 14.32 -4.29 -2.97
N PRO A 194 15.04 -5.36 -3.38
CA PRO A 194 16.26 -5.77 -2.70
C PRO A 194 17.39 -4.73 -2.78
N THR A 195 17.29 -3.72 -3.64
CA THR A 195 18.27 -2.63 -3.75
C THR A 195 17.93 -1.47 -2.83
N GLY A 196 16.67 -1.32 -2.46
CA GLY A 196 16.15 -0.19 -1.68
C GLY A 196 16.17 1.16 -2.41
N MET A 197 16.62 1.18 -3.67
CA MET A 197 16.78 2.41 -4.46
C MET A 197 15.48 2.84 -5.16
N GLY A 198 14.57 1.89 -5.40
CA GLY A 198 13.29 2.14 -6.09
C GLY A 198 13.45 2.58 -7.54
N VAL A 199 14.50 2.12 -8.22
CA VAL A 199 14.83 2.47 -9.61
C VAL A 199 14.73 1.30 -10.57
N ASP A 200 14.99 0.09 -10.09
CA ASP A 200 15.00 -1.12 -10.90
C ASP A 200 13.64 -1.83 -10.87
N GLU A 201 13.51 -2.87 -11.69
CA GLU A 201 12.37 -3.75 -11.67
C GLU A 201 12.17 -4.35 -10.27
N GLN A 202 10.93 -4.31 -9.80
CA GLN A 202 10.59 -4.81 -8.47
C GLN A 202 10.75 -6.33 -8.41
N LYS A 203 11.25 -6.78 -7.27
CA LYS A 203 11.44 -8.19 -6.94
C LYS A 203 10.77 -8.48 -5.61
N PRO A 204 9.49 -8.89 -5.61
CA PRO A 204 8.76 -9.16 -4.39
C PRO A 204 9.48 -10.18 -3.51
N MET A 205 9.53 -9.91 -2.20
CA MET A 205 10.12 -10.81 -1.23
C MET A 205 9.31 -12.11 -1.18
N THR A 206 9.98 -13.25 -1.41
CA THR A 206 9.35 -14.57 -1.33
C THR A 206 9.08 -14.99 0.11
N PRO A 207 8.14 -15.93 0.36
CA PRO A 207 7.88 -16.46 1.69
C PRO A 207 9.14 -17.04 2.36
N ALA A 208 9.99 -17.72 1.59
CA ALA A 208 11.27 -18.26 2.09
C ALA A 208 12.21 -17.15 2.61
N ILE A 209 12.37 -16.06 1.85
CA ILE A 209 13.19 -14.92 2.25
C ILE A 209 12.58 -14.23 3.48
N ALA A 210 11.27 -14.05 3.50
CA ALA A 210 10.57 -13.41 4.64
C ALA A 210 10.78 -14.19 5.94
N VAL A 211 10.67 -15.52 5.90
CA VAL A 211 10.93 -16.40 7.06
C VAL A 211 12.40 -16.34 7.48
N ASP A 212 13.34 -16.34 6.53
CA ASP A 212 14.77 -16.19 6.81
C ASP A 212 15.08 -14.85 7.51
N VAL A 213 14.49 -13.75 7.03
CA VAL A 213 14.61 -12.43 7.67
C VAL A 213 14.05 -12.41 9.08
N LEU A 214 12.89 -13.05 9.31
CA LEU A 214 12.31 -13.18 10.65
C LEU A 214 13.24 -13.96 11.59
N ARG A 215 13.75 -15.12 11.16
CA ARG A 215 14.67 -15.96 11.94
C ARG A 215 15.97 -15.21 12.27
N LYS A 216 16.61 -14.61 11.29
CA LYS A 216 17.83 -13.83 11.50
C LYS A 216 17.61 -12.65 12.46
N SER A 217 16.47 -12.00 12.39
CA SER A 217 16.12 -10.91 13.32
C SER A 217 15.91 -11.43 14.74
N ALA A 218 15.22 -12.55 14.86
CA ALA A 218 14.99 -13.23 16.14
C ALA A 218 16.30 -13.70 16.78
N ASP A 219 17.21 -14.29 16.01
CA ASP A 219 18.54 -14.72 16.47
C ASP A 219 19.36 -13.54 17.01
N LYS A 220 19.38 -12.41 16.28
CA LYS A 220 20.09 -11.18 16.74
C LYS A 220 19.56 -10.68 18.07
N LEU A 221 18.27 -10.86 18.34
CA LEU A 221 17.63 -10.43 19.59
C LEU A 221 17.53 -11.55 20.64
N SER A 222 18.07 -12.75 20.33
CA SER A 222 18.02 -13.92 21.20
C SER A 222 16.59 -14.35 21.58
N ILE A 223 15.66 -14.25 20.61
CA ILE A 223 14.25 -14.62 20.76
C ILE A 223 13.99 -15.90 19.97
N ASN A 224 13.38 -16.91 20.62
CA ASN A 224 12.96 -18.13 19.91
C ASN A 224 11.59 -17.93 19.26
N ILE A 225 11.49 -18.25 17.96
CA ILE A 225 10.25 -18.15 17.16
C ILE A 225 9.87 -19.46 16.46
N GLU A 226 10.59 -20.54 16.67
CA GLU A 226 10.40 -21.79 15.93
C GLU A 226 9.03 -22.46 16.19
N ASP A 227 8.37 -22.11 17.28
CA ASP A 227 7.02 -22.54 17.62
C ASP A 227 5.91 -21.65 17.03
N TRP A 228 6.27 -20.60 16.27
CA TRP A 228 5.28 -19.71 15.70
C TRP A 228 4.55 -20.34 14.52
N ASN A 229 3.22 -20.14 14.53
CA ASN A 229 2.39 -20.29 13.35
C ASN A 229 2.01 -18.91 12.84
N ILE A 230 2.14 -18.70 11.54
CA ILE A 230 1.87 -17.43 10.87
C ILE A 230 0.94 -17.65 9.68
N ALA A 231 0.21 -16.62 9.28
CA ALA A 231 -0.56 -16.67 8.05
C ALA A 231 0.21 -16.00 6.92
N LEU A 232 0.37 -16.70 5.80
CA LEU A 232 0.81 -16.16 4.53
C LEU A 232 -0.42 -15.74 3.72
N CYS A 233 -0.42 -14.52 3.23
CA CYS A 233 -1.46 -13.98 2.37
C CYS A 233 -0.82 -13.61 1.02
N SER A 234 -1.25 -14.26 -0.04
CA SER A 234 -0.70 -14.10 -1.39
C SER A 234 -1.75 -13.54 -2.33
N ASP A 235 -1.36 -12.60 -3.18
CA ASP A 235 -2.18 -11.99 -4.24
C ASP A 235 -3.55 -11.47 -3.76
N MET A 236 -3.57 -10.91 -2.55
CA MET A 236 -4.79 -10.51 -1.87
C MET A 236 -5.56 -9.44 -2.63
N GLY A 237 -6.88 -9.61 -2.71
CA GLY A 237 -7.77 -8.72 -3.46
C GLY A 237 -7.84 -9.03 -4.96
N ARG A 238 -7.25 -10.14 -5.40
CA ARG A 238 -7.31 -10.66 -6.78
C ARG A 238 -8.06 -12.00 -6.82
N PRO A 239 -8.52 -12.47 -7.99
CA PRO A 239 -9.14 -13.80 -8.12
C PRO A 239 -8.25 -14.95 -7.64
N GLU A 240 -6.92 -14.80 -7.77
CA GLU A 240 -5.91 -15.78 -7.39
C GLU A 240 -5.54 -15.73 -5.90
N GLN A 241 -6.17 -14.86 -5.12
CA GLN A 241 -5.84 -14.69 -3.71
C GLN A 241 -5.82 -16.01 -2.94
N ARG A 242 -4.82 -16.18 -2.07
CA ARG A 242 -4.66 -17.35 -1.22
C ARG A 242 -4.24 -16.93 0.18
N ILE A 243 -4.72 -17.71 1.14
CA ILE A 243 -4.30 -17.62 2.53
C ILE A 243 -3.87 -19.03 2.96
N PHE A 244 -2.73 -19.11 3.62
CA PHE A 244 -2.24 -20.32 4.25
C PHE A 244 -1.82 -20.01 5.68
N TYR A 245 -2.16 -20.88 6.62
CA TYR A 245 -1.78 -20.76 8.03
C TYR A 245 -1.03 -21.99 8.50
N GLY A 246 0.22 -21.83 8.90
CA GLY A 246 1.08 -22.93 9.31
C GLY A 246 2.34 -22.47 10.03
N THR A 247 3.25 -23.40 10.24
CA THR A 247 4.58 -23.15 10.81
C THR A 247 5.45 -22.31 9.89
N LEU A 248 6.55 -21.77 10.42
CA LEU A 248 7.51 -21.03 9.62
C LEU A 248 8.07 -21.86 8.46
N ASP A 249 8.37 -23.16 8.69
CA ASP A 249 8.89 -24.04 7.66
C ASP A 249 7.85 -24.33 6.56
N GLU A 250 6.59 -24.56 6.94
CA GLU A 250 5.51 -24.75 5.97
C GLU A 250 5.34 -23.51 5.10
N VAL A 251 5.33 -22.33 5.70
CA VAL A 251 5.22 -21.05 4.97
C VAL A 251 6.43 -20.83 4.06
N ALA A 252 7.66 -21.10 4.53
CA ALA A 252 8.87 -20.95 3.74
C ALA A 252 8.91 -21.82 2.48
N ASN A 253 8.22 -22.96 2.50
CA ASN A 253 8.15 -23.89 1.37
C ASN A 253 7.07 -23.54 0.33
N ILE A 254 6.27 -22.50 0.54
CA ILE A 254 5.28 -22.06 -0.44
C ILE A 254 5.97 -21.22 -1.51
N ASN A 255 5.80 -21.64 -2.77
CA ASN A 255 6.38 -20.98 -3.93
C ASN A 255 5.34 -20.38 -4.89
N ASP A 256 4.06 -20.52 -4.54
CA ASP A 256 2.94 -19.99 -5.34
C ASP A 256 2.61 -18.56 -4.94
N GLY A 257 2.15 -17.76 -5.92
CA GLY A 257 1.78 -16.36 -5.75
C GLY A 257 2.87 -15.39 -6.20
N SER A 258 2.48 -14.15 -6.44
CA SER A 258 3.35 -13.10 -7.01
C SER A 258 3.76 -12.07 -5.97
N ILE A 259 2.83 -11.69 -5.08
CA ILE A 259 3.06 -10.69 -4.03
C ILE A 259 2.47 -11.22 -2.72
N HIS A 260 3.20 -10.99 -1.63
CA HIS A 260 2.88 -11.58 -0.35
C HIS A 260 2.88 -10.56 0.79
N CYS A 261 2.12 -10.87 1.83
CA CYS A 261 2.29 -10.30 3.16
C CYS A 261 2.07 -11.40 4.21
N LEU A 262 2.50 -11.15 5.44
CA LEU A 262 2.31 -12.09 6.55
C LEU A 262 1.37 -11.48 7.59
N VAL A 263 0.68 -12.35 8.30
CA VAL A 263 0.02 -12.00 9.55
C VAL A 263 0.60 -12.84 10.66
N ILE A 264 1.16 -12.17 11.67
CA ILE A 264 1.68 -12.82 12.88
C ILE A 264 0.61 -12.65 13.98
N PRO A 265 -0.06 -13.74 14.37
CA PRO A 265 -1.09 -13.67 15.40
C PRO A 265 -0.51 -13.31 16.76
N GLY A 266 -1.20 -12.40 17.47
CA GLY A 266 -1.02 -12.22 18.91
C GLY A 266 -1.83 -13.26 19.68
N ARG A 267 -2.35 -12.89 20.86
CA ARG A 267 -3.26 -13.78 21.59
C ARG A 267 -4.60 -13.86 20.87
N MET A 268 -4.99 -15.05 20.45
CA MET A 268 -6.27 -15.34 19.82
C MET A 268 -7.32 -15.80 20.85
N ASP A 269 -8.57 -15.48 20.60
CA ASP A 269 -9.70 -16.15 21.22
C ASP A 269 -10.10 -17.42 20.44
N GLU A 270 -11.12 -18.14 20.91
CA GLU A 270 -11.55 -19.40 20.29
C GLU A 270 -12.10 -19.21 18.87
N LEU A 271 -12.77 -18.09 18.60
CA LEU A 271 -13.33 -17.77 17.28
C LEU A 271 -12.22 -17.49 16.28
N GLU A 272 -11.26 -16.65 16.65
CA GLU A 272 -10.11 -16.30 15.82
C GLU A 272 -9.26 -17.54 15.50
N LEU A 273 -9.03 -18.38 16.50
CA LEU A 273 -8.29 -19.63 16.31
C LEU A 273 -8.99 -20.55 15.29
N LYS A 274 -10.31 -20.76 15.43
CA LYS A 274 -11.08 -21.54 14.47
C LYS A 274 -11.07 -20.93 13.07
N ALA A 275 -11.15 -19.59 12.98
CA ALA A 275 -11.13 -18.88 11.72
C ALA A 275 -9.79 -19.06 10.99
N LEU A 276 -8.65 -18.98 11.68
CA LEU A 276 -7.33 -19.22 11.11
C LEU A 276 -7.11 -20.69 10.73
N GLN A 277 -7.58 -21.63 11.54
CA GLN A 277 -7.41 -23.06 11.28
C GLN A 277 -8.03 -23.55 9.98
N ARG A 278 -9.00 -22.83 9.41
CA ARG A 278 -9.57 -23.14 8.09
C ARG A 278 -8.59 -22.94 6.92
N TRP A 279 -7.48 -22.29 7.17
CA TRP A 279 -6.45 -21.99 6.18
C TRP A 279 -5.22 -22.93 6.25
N LYS A 280 -5.32 -24.03 7.01
CA LYS A 280 -4.32 -25.10 7.07
C LYS A 280 -4.32 -25.96 5.83
#